data_94833aacfe481562a4b2a1445bfd8a07
#
_entry.id   94833aacfe481562a4b2a1445bfd8a07
#
_cell.length_a   1.000
_cell.length_b   1.000
_cell.length_c   1.000
_cell.angle_alpha   90.00
_cell.angle_beta   90.00
_cell.angle_gamma   90.00
#
_symmetry.space_group_name_H-M   'P 1'
#
loop_
_entity.id
_entity.type
_entity.pdbx_description
1 polymer ?
#
loop_
_entity_poly.entity_id
_entity_poly.type
_entity_poly.pdbx_seq_one_letter_code
_entity_poly.pdbx_strand_id
1 'polypeptide(L)'
;MNFKLLGTAAGGGFPQWNCACTLCDLCRNFPDVVRPRLQLQAAFSTDAEKWFLINASPDLRFQIESNPELQPVALHGKRNTPIQGIILTSADLDQVLGLLLLREFQPLTIYSTGVVRRVLEANSFFRMLERVPNQLTWVEIHPGKAFTLGDQVTCTPISLSGSLPYYARESAADGLASLGLLLEADGHRLAYTPSLPEVTEAIREMYDSCDVVLVDGTFWSDAELSRTHSGTPLARSIGHVPISGDDGTIALLAGIGVRQRIFVHINNTNPVLDTRGPEYKYVSDAGWQIGHDGWQLN
;
A
#
# COMPACT_ATOMS: atom_id res chain seq x y z
N MET A 1 1.14 9.39 16.48
CA MET A 1 0.99 9.34 15.00
C MET A 1 -0.35 8.71 14.64
N ASN A 2 -1.19 9.41 13.91
CA ASN A 2 -2.41 8.85 13.33
C ASN A 2 -2.06 8.16 12.01
N PHE A 3 -2.41 6.88 11.87
CA PHE A 3 -2.21 6.12 10.62
C PHE A 3 -3.52 5.45 10.24
N LYS A 4 -3.89 5.51 8.95
CA LYS A 4 -5.16 4.99 8.47
C LYS A 4 -4.99 4.25 7.13
N LEU A 5 -5.64 3.09 7.00
CA LEU A 5 -5.80 2.39 5.74
C LEU A 5 -7.06 2.93 5.04
N LEU A 6 -6.90 3.50 3.86
CA LEU A 6 -7.98 4.03 3.03
C LEU A 6 -8.51 2.99 2.04
N GLY A 7 -7.71 1.97 1.78
CA GLY A 7 -8.01 0.83 0.94
C GLY A 7 -7.05 -0.31 1.27
N THR A 8 -7.48 -1.56 1.07
CA THR A 8 -6.75 -2.75 1.51
C THR A 8 -6.69 -3.87 0.47
N ALA A 9 -7.33 -3.72 -0.69
CA ALA A 9 -7.24 -4.66 -1.79
C ALA A 9 -5.99 -4.45 -2.65
N ALA A 10 -5.51 -5.50 -3.27
CA ALA A 10 -4.51 -5.44 -4.34
C ALA A 10 -5.05 -4.77 -5.61
N GLY A 11 -4.24 -4.65 -6.63
CA GLY A 11 -4.60 -4.06 -7.92
C GLY A 11 -5.87 -4.66 -8.51
N GLY A 12 -6.78 -3.78 -8.97
CA GLY A 12 -8.11 -4.15 -9.46
C GLY A 12 -9.23 -4.05 -8.43
N GLY A 13 -8.91 -3.90 -7.14
CA GLY A 13 -9.91 -3.76 -6.06
C GLY A 13 -10.67 -5.05 -5.77
N PHE A 14 -11.63 -4.95 -4.83
CA PHE A 14 -12.48 -6.08 -4.50
C PHE A 14 -13.93 -5.63 -4.30
N PRO A 15 -14.93 -6.19 -5.03
CA PRO A 15 -14.79 -7.22 -6.06
C PRO A 15 -14.11 -6.68 -7.32
N GLN A 16 -13.30 -7.49 -7.99
CA GLN A 16 -12.63 -7.08 -9.23
C GLN A 16 -13.62 -7.04 -10.39
N TRP A 17 -13.56 -6.01 -11.23
CA TRP A 17 -14.57 -5.67 -12.24
C TRP A 17 -14.88 -6.79 -13.23
N ASN A 18 -13.91 -7.61 -13.61
CA ASN A 18 -14.02 -8.70 -14.60
C ASN A 18 -14.00 -10.10 -13.95
N CYS A 19 -14.08 -10.21 -12.64
CA CYS A 19 -13.99 -11.49 -11.93
C CYS A 19 -15.36 -11.95 -11.42
N ALA A 20 -15.69 -13.22 -11.67
CA ALA A 20 -16.87 -13.92 -11.18
C ALA A 20 -16.50 -15.11 -10.28
N CYS A 21 -15.32 -15.06 -9.61
CA CYS A 21 -14.99 -16.09 -8.62
C CYS A 21 -15.96 -16.02 -7.43
N THR A 22 -16.01 -17.09 -6.63
CA THR A 22 -16.94 -17.20 -5.50
C THR A 22 -16.90 -15.98 -4.58
N LEU A 23 -15.73 -15.45 -4.27
CA LEU A 23 -15.59 -14.28 -3.38
C LEU A 23 -16.12 -12.99 -4.02
N CYS A 24 -15.80 -12.75 -5.29
CA CYS A 24 -16.31 -11.57 -6.00
C CYS A 24 -17.84 -11.63 -6.19
N ASP A 25 -18.39 -12.83 -6.42
CA ASP A 25 -19.83 -13.04 -6.51
C ASP A 25 -20.51 -12.82 -5.16
N LEU A 26 -19.97 -13.41 -4.09
CA LEU A 26 -20.46 -13.18 -2.73
C LEU A 26 -20.42 -11.70 -2.34
N CYS A 27 -19.32 -11.00 -2.66
CA CYS A 27 -19.22 -9.59 -2.35
C CYS A 27 -20.27 -8.73 -3.08
N ARG A 28 -20.59 -9.02 -4.35
CA ARG A 28 -21.63 -8.29 -5.10
C ARG A 28 -23.03 -8.55 -4.60
N ASN A 29 -23.34 -9.79 -4.23
CA ASN A 29 -24.68 -10.21 -3.86
C ASN A 29 -24.95 -10.10 -2.35
N PHE A 30 -23.90 -10.20 -1.52
CA PHE A 30 -23.98 -10.22 -0.06
C PHE A 30 -22.86 -9.38 0.57
N PRO A 31 -22.82 -8.05 0.34
CA PRO A 31 -21.73 -7.17 0.78
C PRO A 31 -21.61 -7.05 2.31
N ASP A 32 -22.66 -7.39 3.04
CA ASP A 32 -22.63 -7.47 4.51
C ASP A 32 -21.89 -8.70 5.02
N VAL A 33 -21.75 -9.73 4.18
CA VAL A 33 -21.04 -10.98 4.51
C VAL A 33 -19.59 -10.92 4.09
N VAL A 34 -19.32 -10.49 2.86
CA VAL A 34 -17.99 -10.30 2.31
C VAL A 34 -17.90 -8.86 1.80
N ARG A 35 -17.20 -8.03 2.56
CA ARG A 35 -17.21 -6.57 2.33
C ARG A 35 -16.33 -6.17 1.15
N PRO A 36 -16.79 -5.23 0.30
CA PRO A 36 -15.96 -4.65 -0.74
C PRO A 36 -14.76 -3.91 -0.14
N ARG A 37 -13.69 -3.79 -0.91
CA ARG A 37 -12.45 -3.12 -0.53
C ARG A 37 -11.91 -2.29 -1.67
N LEU A 38 -11.49 -1.09 -1.38
CA LEU A 38 -10.78 -0.21 -2.31
C LEU A 38 -9.33 -0.68 -2.46
N GLN A 39 -8.70 -0.30 -3.55
CA GLN A 39 -7.29 -0.58 -3.81
C GLN A 39 -6.40 0.06 -2.76
N LEU A 40 -5.28 -0.57 -2.48
CA LEU A 40 -4.39 -0.23 -1.38
C LEU A 40 -3.99 1.25 -1.37
N GLN A 41 -4.26 1.88 -0.24
CA GLN A 41 -3.94 3.26 0.04
C GLN A 41 -3.81 3.45 1.54
N ALA A 42 -2.82 4.22 1.98
CA ALA A 42 -2.71 4.62 3.37
C ALA A 42 -2.49 6.13 3.50
N ALA A 43 -2.85 6.66 4.66
CA ALA A 43 -2.59 8.05 5.05
C ALA A 43 -2.09 8.10 6.49
N PHE A 44 -1.25 9.09 6.80
CA PHE A 44 -0.81 9.34 8.17
C PHE A 44 -0.63 10.84 8.46
N SER A 45 -0.72 11.17 9.74
CA SER A 45 -0.54 12.53 10.25
C SER A 45 -0.05 12.51 11.70
N THR A 46 0.58 13.58 12.16
CA THR A 46 0.93 13.78 13.58
C THR A 46 0.05 14.81 14.26
N ASP A 47 -0.51 15.75 13.51
CA ASP A 47 -1.29 16.89 14.02
C ASP A 47 -2.79 16.82 13.66
N ALA A 48 -3.19 15.79 12.90
CA ALA A 48 -4.53 15.61 12.32
C ALA A 48 -4.97 16.73 11.34
N GLU A 49 -4.09 17.68 11.02
CA GLU A 49 -4.35 18.77 10.07
C GLU A 49 -3.60 18.57 8.77
N LYS A 50 -2.37 18.07 8.85
CA LYS A 50 -1.48 17.84 7.71
C LYS A 50 -1.29 16.35 7.49
N TRP A 51 -1.72 15.89 6.34
CA TRP A 51 -1.72 14.47 5.99
C TRP A 51 -0.70 14.15 4.90
N PHE A 52 -0.09 12.99 5.01
CA PHE A 52 0.74 12.40 3.97
C PHE A 52 0.07 11.12 3.48
N LEU A 53 0.10 10.91 2.17
CA LEU A 53 -0.37 9.65 1.58
C LEU A 53 0.81 8.72 1.32
N ILE A 54 0.57 7.42 1.47
CA ILE A 54 1.46 6.39 0.94
C ILE A 54 0.78 5.83 -0.30
N ASN A 55 1.40 6.03 -1.46
CA ASN A 55 0.87 5.74 -2.79
C ASN A 55 -0.32 6.63 -3.21
N ALA A 56 -0.80 6.41 -4.42
CA ALA A 56 -1.97 7.10 -4.99
C ALA A 56 -2.76 6.12 -5.85
N SER A 57 -3.70 5.43 -5.23
CA SER A 57 -4.50 4.40 -5.88
C SER A 57 -5.50 4.99 -6.89
N PRO A 58 -5.97 4.22 -7.87
CA PRO A 58 -7.04 4.64 -8.77
C PRO A 58 -8.32 5.06 -8.05
N ASP A 59 -8.56 4.59 -6.83
CA ASP A 59 -9.73 4.89 -5.99
C ASP A 59 -9.55 6.17 -5.15
N LEU A 60 -8.43 6.89 -5.30
CA LEU A 60 -8.03 8.01 -4.45
C LEU A 60 -9.13 9.06 -4.24
N ARG A 61 -9.86 9.44 -5.29
CA ARG A 61 -10.96 10.39 -5.14
C ARG A 61 -12.01 9.90 -4.15
N PHE A 62 -12.42 8.65 -4.28
CA PHE A 62 -13.42 8.06 -3.38
C PHE A 62 -12.86 7.93 -1.96
N GLN A 63 -11.60 7.57 -1.84
CA GLN A 63 -10.91 7.47 -0.56
C GLN A 63 -10.81 8.82 0.16
N ILE A 64 -10.55 9.92 -0.56
CA ILE A 64 -10.59 11.27 0.02
C ILE A 64 -12.02 11.63 0.47
N GLU A 65 -13.02 11.44 -0.39
CA GLU A 65 -14.40 11.80 -0.07
C GLU A 65 -15.01 10.97 1.09
N SER A 66 -14.53 9.75 1.30
CA SER A 66 -14.96 8.89 2.41
C SER A 66 -14.25 9.17 3.73
N ASN A 67 -13.25 10.07 3.75
CA ASN A 67 -12.45 10.38 4.92
C ASN A 67 -12.43 11.91 5.16
N PRO A 68 -13.30 12.42 6.03
CA PRO A 68 -13.48 13.86 6.25
C PRO A 68 -12.19 14.61 6.57
N GLU A 69 -11.23 13.98 7.24
CA GLU A 69 -9.92 14.53 7.58
C GLU A 69 -9.01 14.80 6.37
N LEU A 70 -9.31 14.20 5.20
CA LEU A 70 -8.59 14.42 3.95
C LEU A 70 -9.29 15.43 3.01
N GLN A 71 -10.49 15.88 3.39
CA GLN A 71 -11.29 16.79 2.57
C GLN A 71 -10.82 18.24 2.71
N PRO A 72 -11.10 19.08 1.70
CA PRO A 72 -10.83 20.53 1.78
C PRO A 72 -11.61 21.19 2.92
N VAL A 73 -10.98 22.13 3.60
CA VAL A 73 -11.60 22.91 4.68
C VAL A 73 -11.95 24.31 4.17
N ALA A 74 -13.23 24.67 4.21
CA ALA A 74 -13.73 25.95 3.66
C ALA A 74 -13.05 27.19 4.27
N LEU A 75 -12.58 27.11 5.51
CA LEU A 75 -11.85 28.18 6.18
C LEU A 75 -10.51 28.51 5.48
N HIS A 76 -9.90 27.53 4.80
CA HIS A 76 -8.63 27.71 4.09
C HIS A 76 -8.81 28.14 2.63
N GLY A 77 -10.03 28.54 2.23
CA GLY A 77 -10.35 28.98 0.88
C GLY A 77 -11.17 27.96 0.08
N LYS A 78 -11.56 28.36 -1.13
CA LYS A 78 -12.44 27.53 -1.97
C LYS A 78 -11.77 26.29 -2.58
N ARG A 79 -10.44 26.32 -2.68
CA ARG A 79 -9.62 25.19 -3.17
C ARG A 79 -8.40 25.04 -2.28
N ASN A 80 -8.34 23.96 -1.56
CA ASN A 80 -7.24 23.59 -0.68
C ASN A 80 -7.23 22.08 -0.49
N THR A 81 -6.19 21.56 0.15
CA THR A 81 -6.08 20.17 0.55
C THR A 81 -5.22 20.07 1.82
N PRO A 82 -5.57 19.21 2.77
CA PRO A 82 -4.70 18.90 3.90
C PRO A 82 -3.53 17.98 3.51
N ILE A 83 -3.54 17.41 2.30
CA ILE A 83 -2.49 16.48 1.82
C ILE A 83 -1.24 17.28 1.47
N GLN A 84 -0.17 17.07 2.23
CA GLN A 84 1.11 17.79 2.09
C GLN A 84 2.08 17.09 1.14
N GLY A 85 1.96 15.77 0.99
CA GLY A 85 2.84 15.00 0.13
C GLY A 85 2.40 13.55 -0.02
N ILE A 86 3.03 12.88 -0.98
CA ILE A 86 2.76 11.49 -1.31
C ILE A 86 4.09 10.74 -1.39
N ILE A 87 4.20 9.62 -0.67
CA ILE A 87 5.35 8.74 -0.74
C ILE A 87 4.98 7.56 -1.65
N LEU A 88 5.72 7.37 -2.73
CA LEU A 88 5.52 6.26 -3.65
C LEU A 88 6.43 5.09 -3.28
N THR A 89 5.84 3.94 -3.03
CA THR A 89 6.57 2.70 -2.72
C THR A 89 6.98 1.93 -3.97
N SER A 90 6.26 2.11 -5.08
CA SER A 90 6.62 1.55 -6.41
C SER A 90 6.02 2.39 -7.55
N ALA A 91 6.23 1.94 -8.78
CA ALA A 91 5.59 2.50 -9.97
C ALA A 91 4.39 1.68 -10.47
N ASP A 92 3.87 0.73 -9.67
CA ASP A 92 2.72 -0.08 -10.06
C ASP A 92 1.48 0.78 -10.25
N LEU A 93 0.63 0.42 -11.23
CA LEU A 93 -0.50 1.26 -11.64
C LEU A 93 -1.50 1.50 -10.51
N ASP A 94 -1.74 0.51 -9.67
CA ASP A 94 -2.58 0.62 -8.48
C ASP A 94 -2.00 1.53 -7.40
N GLN A 95 -0.72 1.89 -7.51
CA GLN A 95 -0.03 2.77 -6.57
C GLN A 95 0.23 4.19 -7.11
N VAL A 96 0.09 4.43 -8.41
CA VAL A 96 0.45 5.72 -9.01
C VAL A 96 -0.64 6.38 -9.86
N LEU A 97 -1.65 5.65 -10.36
CA LEU A 97 -2.65 6.23 -11.26
C LEU A 97 -3.49 7.34 -10.62
N GLY A 98 -3.71 7.26 -9.31
CA GLY A 98 -4.43 8.29 -8.55
C GLY A 98 -3.75 9.66 -8.58
N LEU A 99 -2.43 9.74 -8.85
CA LEU A 99 -1.74 11.01 -9.02
C LEU A 99 -2.38 11.88 -10.11
N LEU A 100 -2.90 11.28 -11.17
CA LEU A 100 -3.55 12.00 -12.27
C LEU A 100 -4.86 12.70 -11.84
N LEU A 101 -5.47 12.25 -10.76
CA LEU A 101 -6.66 12.88 -10.16
C LEU A 101 -6.30 14.18 -9.42
N LEU A 102 -5.03 14.34 -9.02
CA LEU A 102 -4.53 15.49 -8.27
C LEU A 102 -3.98 16.62 -9.14
N ARG A 103 -4.25 16.60 -10.46
CA ARG A 103 -3.78 17.62 -11.43
C ARG A 103 -4.39 19.02 -11.27
N GLU A 104 -5.24 19.24 -10.28
CA GLU A 104 -6.11 20.42 -10.16
C GLU A 104 -5.42 21.65 -9.53
N PHE A 105 -4.15 21.88 -9.89
CA PHE A 105 -3.38 23.10 -9.57
C PHE A 105 -3.03 23.31 -8.09
N GLN A 106 -3.14 22.30 -7.25
CA GLN A 106 -2.61 22.35 -5.90
C GLN A 106 -1.12 21.97 -5.92
N PRO A 107 -0.27 22.61 -5.10
CA PRO A 107 1.10 22.15 -4.90
C PRO A 107 1.11 20.70 -4.43
N LEU A 108 1.96 19.87 -5.02
CA LEU A 108 2.10 18.47 -4.72
C LEU A 108 3.57 18.12 -4.55
N THR A 109 3.92 17.56 -3.40
CA THR A 109 5.26 17.02 -3.17
C THR A 109 5.20 15.49 -3.28
N ILE A 110 6.02 14.91 -4.17
CA ILE A 110 6.14 13.47 -4.34
C ILE A 110 7.51 13.02 -3.87
N TYR A 111 7.51 12.07 -2.93
CA TYR A 111 8.70 11.40 -2.43
C TYR A 111 8.81 10.04 -3.13
N SER A 112 9.89 9.78 -3.84
CA SER A 112 10.09 8.52 -4.55
C SER A 112 11.58 8.20 -4.75
N THR A 113 11.88 6.95 -5.12
CA THR A 113 13.22 6.65 -5.64
C THR A 113 13.42 7.31 -7.01
N GLY A 114 14.67 7.56 -7.38
CA GLY A 114 15.00 8.07 -8.72
C GLY A 114 14.51 7.15 -9.84
N VAL A 115 14.40 5.83 -9.59
CA VAL A 115 13.84 4.86 -10.55
C VAL A 115 12.36 5.09 -10.78
N VAL A 116 11.55 5.15 -9.72
CA VAL A 116 10.11 5.40 -9.80
C VAL A 116 9.85 6.75 -10.49
N ARG A 117 10.58 7.80 -10.11
CA ARG A 117 10.48 9.11 -10.77
C ARG A 117 10.72 9.02 -12.27
N ARG A 118 11.82 8.40 -12.72
CA ARG A 118 12.13 8.25 -14.16
C ARG A 118 11.05 7.51 -14.92
N VAL A 119 10.48 6.44 -14.34
CA VAL A 119 9.36 5.69 -14.92
C VAL A 119 8.15 6.61 -15.16
N LEU A 120 7.80 7.44 -14.18
CA LEU A 120 6.66 8.35 -14.31
C LEU A 120 6.94 9.49 -15.30
N GLU A 121 8.11 10.12 -15.25
CA GLU A 121 8.51 11.18 -16.17
C GLU A 121 8.59 10.72 -17.63
N ALA A 122 8.94 9.45 -17.88
CA ALA A 122 8.93 8.85 -19.21
C ALA A 122 7.51 8.67 -19.77
N ASN A 123 6.50 8.68 -18.93
CA ASN A 123 5.11 8.50 -19.33
C ASN A 123 4.42 9.87 -19.47
N SER A 124 4.00 10.19 -20.70
CA SER A 124 3.47 11.51 -21.06
C SER A 124 2.24 11.95 -20.25
N PHE A 125 1.43 11.02 -19.71
CA PHE A 125 0.27 11.37 -18.89
C PHE A 125 0.65 12.10 -17.61
N PHE A 126 1.75 11.73 -16.97
CA PHE A 126 2.17 12.36 -15.71
C PHE A 126 2.67 13.80 -15.88
N ARG A 127 2.99 14.25 -17.11
CA ARG A 127 3.26 15.67 -17.40
C ARG A 127 2.07 16.58 -17.09
N MET A 128 0.87 16.03 -16.93
CA MET A 128 -0.31 16.80 -16.48
C MET A 128 -0.14 17.38 -15.08
N LEU A 129 0.75 16.82 -14.26
CA LEU A 129 1.06 17.32 -12.93
C LEU A 129 2.00 18.54 -12.95
N GLU A 130 2.61 18.84 -14.10
CA GLU A 130 3.57 19.95 -14.29
C GLU A 130 2.99 21.11 -15.12
N ARG A 131 1.66 21.16 -15.28
CA ARG A 131 0.99 22.19 -16.13
C ARG A 131 1.16 23.62 -15.64
N VAL A 132 1.39 23.77 -14.35
CA VAL A 132 1.57 25.09 -13.71
C VAL A 132 2.95 25.11 -13.06
N PRO A 133 3.70 26.22 -13.18
CA PRO A 133 4.98 26.35 -12.48
C PRO A 133 4.83 26.09 -10.98
N ASN A 134 5.75 25.31 -10.44
CA ASN A 134 5.79 24.93 -9.02
C ASN A 134 4.59 24.07 -8.53
N GLN A 135 3.81 23.49 -9.44
CA GLN A 135 2.75 22.56 -9.04
C GLN A 135 3.32 21.25 -8.47
N LEU A 136 4.38 20.71 -9.07
CA LEU A 136 4.99 19.44 -8.67
C LEU A 136 6.40 19.65 -8.13
N THR A 137 6.66 19.08 -6.96
CA THR A 137 8.00 19.01 -6.36
C THR A 137 8.37 17.54 -6.17
N TRP A 138 9.50 17.12 -6.71
CA TRP A 138 10.07 15.79 -6.48
C TRP A 138 11.12 15.83 -5.37
N VAL A 139 11.00 14.90 -4.44
CA VAL A 139 12.00 14.63 -3.40
C VAL A 139 12.49 13.22 -3.58
N GLU A 140 13.75 13.06 -3.91
CA GLU A 140 14.33 11.73 -4.04
C GLU A 140 14.65 11.13 -2.67
N ILE A 141 14.14 9.91 -2.43
CA ILE A 141 14.35 9.15 -1.21
C ILE A 141 15.21 7.92 -1.49
N HIS A 142 15.99 7.52 -0.49
CA HIS A 142 16.95 6.43 -0.64
C HIS A 142 16.78 5.41 0.48
N PRO A 143 16.85 4.10 0.18
CA PRO A 143 16.80 3.05 1.19
C PRO A 143 17.83 3.26 2.31
N GLY A 144 17.40 3.03 3.53
CA GLY A 144 18.23 3.18 4.73
C GLY A 144 18.55 4.62 5.13
N LYS A 145 18.15 5.63 4.34
CA LYS A 145 18.32 7.04 4.68
C LYS A 145 17.03 7.62 5.22
N ALA A 146 16.99 7.86 6.52
CA ALA A 146 15.87 8.51 7.17
C ALA A 146 15.69 9.96 6.68
N PHE A 147 14.44 10.39 6.57
CA PHE A 147 14.06 11.80 6.32
C PHE A 147 12.83 12.14 7.14
N THR A 148 12.60 13.45 7.37
CA THR A 148 11.48 13.91 8.17
C THR A 148 10.33 14.36 7.29
N LEU A 149 9.11 13.96 7.64
CA LEU A 149 7.85 14.37 7.03
C LEU A 149 7.08 15.24 8.02
N GLY A 150 6.71 16.45 7.57
CA GLY A 150 6.26 17.47 8.52
C GLY A 150 7.33 17.73 9.57
N ASP A 151 6.92 17.95 10.80
CA ASP A 151 7.86 18.29 11.87
C ASP A 151 8.19 17.11 12.80
N GLN A 152 7.55 15.96 12.63
CA GLN A 152 7.52 14.93 13.69
C GLN A 152 7.60 13.47 13.21
N VAL A 153 7.40 13.16 11.93
CA VAL A 153 7.50 11.77 11.45
C VAL A 153 8.85 11.55 10.79
N THR A 154 9.61 10.63 11.35
CA THR A 154 10.79 10.09 10.66
C THR A 154 10.37 8.93 9.79
N CYS A 155 10.67 9.00 8.50
CA CYS A 155 10.42 7.94 7.52
C CYS A 155 11.75 7.38 7.04
N THR A 156 11.93 6.07 7.20
CA THR A 156 13.09 5.35 6.65
C THR A 156 12.61 4.40 5.56
N PRO A 157 12.95 4.64 4.28
CA PRO A 157 12.64 3.71 3.20
C PRO A 157 13.43 2.41 3.38
N ILE A 158 12.74 1.27 3.16
CA ILE A 158 13.30 -0.08 3.27
C ILE A 158 13.45 -0.64 1.87
N SER A 159 14.63 -1.18 1.54
CA SER A 159 14.85 -1.86 0.27
C SER A 159 14.06 -3.16 0.22
N LEU A 160 13.22 -3.32 -0.80
CA LEU A 160 12.57 -4.57 -1.14
C LEU A 160 13.04 -5.01 -2.53
N SER A 161 13.28 -6.31 -2.73
CA SER A 161 13.80 -6.88 -3.98
C SER A 161 12.73 -7.00 -5.08
N GLY A 162 11.87 -5.97 -5.21
CA GLY A 162 10.81 -5.91 -6.21
C GLY A 162 11.31 -5.58 -7.62
N SER A 163 10.60 -6.06 -8.63
CA SER A 163 10.84 -5.73 -10.04
C SER A 163 9.96 -4.57 -10.51
N LEU A 164 10.40 -3.89 -11.57
CA LEU A 164 9.57 -2.88 -12.22
C LEU A 164 8.31 -3.48 -12.84
N PRO A 165 7.19 -2.73 -12.85
CA PRO A 165 5.99 -3.15 -13.54
C PRO A 165 6.22 -3.36 -15.05
N TYR A 166 5.41 -4.23 -15.65
CA TYR A 166 5.58 -4.64 -17.06
C TYR A 166 5.72 -3.46 -18.02
N TYR A 167 4.91 -2.43 -17.86
CA TYR A 167 4.91 -1.24 -18.73
C TYR A 167 6.19 -0.40 -18.66
N ALA A 168 6.99 -0.61 -17.62
CA ALA A 168 8.19 0.18 -17.34
C ALA A 168 9.50 -0.59 -17.57
N ARG A 169 9.44 -1.87 -17.93
CA ARG A 169 10.64 -2.74 -18.05
C ARG A 169 11.64 -2.27 -19.10
N GLU A 170 11.16 -1.65 -20.18
CA GLU A 170 12.02 -1.16 -21.26
C GLU A 170 12.61 0.24 -20.97
N SER A 171 12.01 0.99 -20.04
CA SER A 171 12.43 2.36 -19.72
C SER A 171 13.37 2.44 -18.50
N ALA A 172 13.69 1.31 -17.89
CA ALA A 172 14.36 1.32 -16.61
C ALA A 172 15.88 1.35 -16.72
N ALA A 173 16.44 2.40 -16.18
CA ALA A 173 17.77 2.35 -15.60
C ALA A 173 17.77 1.41 -14.38
N ASP A 174 18.89 0.74 -14.14
CA ASP A 174 19.14 -0.05 -12.93
C ASP A 174 18.76 0.71 -11.66
N GLY A 175 18.18 0.02 -10.71
CA GLY A 175 17.88 0.58 -9.40
C GLY A 175 16.66 -0.05 -8.72
N LEU A 176 16.38 0.43 -7.52
CA LEU A 176 15.35 -0.12 -6.65
C LEU A 176 13.94 0.29 -7.11
N ALA A 177 13.15 -0.70 -7.47
CA ALA A 177 11.80 -0.54 -7.99
C ALA A 177 10.71 -0.54 -6.91
N SER A 178 10.98 -1.13 -5.74
CA SER A 178 9.98 -1.29 -4.68
C SER A 178 10.58 -0.97 -3.31
N LEU A 179 9.77 -0.31 -2.48
CA LEU A 179 10.09 0.10 -1.12
C LEU A 179 9.07 -0.40 -0.11
N GLY A 180 9.55 -0.75 1.08
CA GLY A 180 8.80 -0.63 2.31
C GLY A 180 9.09 0.71 3.00
N LEU A 181 8.34 1.02 4.04
CA LEU A 181 8.53 2.21 4.86
C LEU A 181 8.55 1.85 6.34
N LEU A 182 9.51 2.38 7.08
CA LEU A 182 9.49 2.42 8.53
C LEU A 182 9.14 3.85 8.94
N LEU A 183 8.03 4.02 9.65
CA LEU A 183 7.56 5.29 10.18
C LEU A 183 7.76 5.32 11.68
N GLU A 184 8.35 6.40 12.17
CA GLU A 184 8.65 6.59 13.60
C GLU A 184 8.15 7.97 14.05
N ALA A 185 7.30 7.99 15.06
CA ALA A 185 6.81 9.22 15.69
C ALA A 185 6.32 8.93 17.11
N ASP A 186 6.51 9.87 18.03
CA ASP A 186 6.02 9.79 19.41
C ASP A 186 6.46 8.52 20.16
N GLY A 187 7.65 7.98 19.83
CA GLY A 187 8.16 6.75 20.42
C GLY A 187 7.55 5.45 19.88
N HIS A 188 6.68 5.54 18.86
CA HIS A 188 6.07 4.40 18.19
C HIS A 188 6.73 4.13 16.83
N ARG A 189 6.81 2.85 16.49
CA ARG A 189 7.39 2.37 15.23
C ARG A 189 6.39 1.52 14.45
N LEU A 190 6.18 1.88 13.19
CA LEU A 190 5.27 1.20 12.28
C LEU A 190 6.03 0.83 10.99
N ALA A 191 6.04 -0.45 10.62
CA ALA A 191 6.52 -0.89 9.32
C ALA A 191 5.35 -1.11 8.35
N TYR A 192 5.50 -0.62 7.12
CA TYR A 192 4.53 -0.76 6.03
C TYR A 192 5.22 -1.37 4.80
N THR A 193 4.94 -2.62 4.51
CA THR A 193 5.54 -3.42 3.43
C THR A 193 4.48 -4.15 2.63
N PRO A 194 3.72 -3.44 1.78
CA PRO A 194 2.55 -3.97 1.08
C PRO A 194 2.89 -4.94 -0.06
N SER A 195 4.15 -5.01 -0.45
CA SER A 195 4.70 -5.99 -1.39
C SER A 195 5.96 -6.54 -0.77
N LEU A 196 5.99 -7.84 -0.47
CA LEU A 196 7.09 -8.49 0.24
C LEU A 196 7.58 -9.70 -0.57
N PRO A 197 8.62 -9.54 -1.41
CA PRO A 197 9.15 -10.63 -2.24
C PRO A 197 9.83 -11.73 -1.42
N GLU A 198 10.42 -11.37 -0.28
CA GLU A 198 11.12 -12.29 0.61
C GLU A 198 11.13 -11.76 2.06
N VAL A 199 11.22 -12.67 3.01
CA VAL A 199 11.42 -12.36 4.42
C VAL A 199 12.89 -12.64 4.77
N THR A 200 13.72 -11.62 4.74
CA THR A 200 15.12 -11.70 5.16
C THR A 200 15.24 -11.56 6.67
N GLU A 201 16.38 -11.97 7.23
CA GLU A 201 16.64 -11.75 8.67
C GLU A 201 16.59 -10.27 9.05
N ALA A 202 17.13 -9.39 8.20
CA ALA A 202 17.07 -7.94 8.43
C ALA A 202 15.62 -7.41 8.48
N ILE A 203 14.72 -7.93 7.65
CA ILE A 203 13.30 -7.59 7.69
C ILE A 203 12.65 -8.14 8.96
N ARG A 204 13.00 -9.36 9.36
CA ARG A 204 12.50 -9.97 10.58
C ARG A 204 12.93 -9.18 11.84
N GLU A 205 14.21 -8.84 11.95
CA GLU A 205 14.75 -8.02 13.05
C GLU A 205 14.09 -6.63 13.09
N MET A 206 13.92 -6.00 11.92
CA MET A 206 13.23 -4.72 11.83
C MET A 206 11.78 -4.83 12.32
N TYR A 207 11.03 -5.85 11.89
CA TYR A 207 9.67 -6.05 12.35
C TYR A 207 9.61 -6.28 13.86
N ASP A 208 10.51 -7.10 14.41
CA ASP A 208 10.56 -7.37 15.85
C ASP A 208 10.75 -6.10 16.70
N SER A 209 11.34 -5.07 16.10
CA SER A 209 11.52 -3.75 16.71
C SER A 209 10.33 -2.80 16.58
N CYS A 210 9.25 -3.21 15.92
CA CYS A 210 8.08 -2.37 15.65
C CYS A 210 6.92 -2.65 16.63
N ASP A 211 6.07 -1.65 16.86
CA ASP A 211 4.80 -1.82 17.57
C ASP A 211 3.74 -2.40 16.65
N VAL A 212 3.77 -2.00 15.37
CA VAL A 212 2.80 -2.38 14.35
C VAL A 212 3.53 -2.73 13.05
N VAL A 213 3.12 -3.82 12.42
CA VAL A 213 3.55 -4.17 11.06
C VAL A 213 2.36 -4.37 10.15
N LEU A 214 2.37 -3.69 9.01
CA LEU A 214 1.41 -3.87 7.93
C LEU A 214 2.14 -4.55 6.78
N VAL A 215 1.84 -5.82 6.58
CA VAL A 215 2.63 -6.74 5.74
C VAL A 215 1.79 -7.20 4.55
N ASP A 216 2.47 -7.52 3.47
CA ASP A 216 1.90 -8.13 2.27
C ASP A 216 1.05 -9.37 2.59
N GLY A 217 -0.20 -9.31 2.22
CA GLY A 217 -1.16 -10.39 2.34
C GLY A 217 -1.82 -10.75 1.01
N THR A 218 -1.16 -10.46 -0.11
CA THR A 218 -1.75 -10.56 -1.44
C THR A 218 -2.34 -11.94 -1.70
N PHE A 219 -1.60 -13.00 -1.44
CA PHE A 219 -2.03 -14.35 -1.74
C PHE A 219 -2.00 -15.26 -0.51
N TRP A 220 -2.99 -16.15 -0.45
CA TRP A 220 -3.04 -17.22 0.54
C TRP A 220 -1.96 -18.29 0.29
N SER A 221 -1.82 -18.70 -0.97
CA SER A 221 -0.86 -19.74 -1.39
C SER A 221 -0.17 -19.35 -2.69
N ASP A 222 0.99 -19.94 -2.95
CA ASP A 222 1.81 -19.61 -4.12
C ASP A 222 1.08 -19.83 -5.46
N ALA A 223 0.28 -20.89 -5.56
CA ALA A 223 -0.48 -21.25 -6.75
C ALA A 223 -1.94 -20.71 -6.76
N GLU A 224 -2.28 -19.71 -5.94
CA GLU A 224 -3.66 -19.23 -5.80
C GLU A 224 -4.28 -18.78 -7.10
N LEU A 225 -3.56 -17.99 -7.90
CA LEU A 225 -4.06 -17.47 -9.18
C LEU A 225 -4.38 -18.56 -10.19
N SER A 226 -3.68 -19.69 -10.15
CA SER A 226 -3.91 -20.81 -11.09
C SER A 226 -5.29 -21.48 -10.92
N ARG A 227 -5.95 -21.25 -9.76
CA ARG A 227 -7.31 -21.71 -9.51
C ARG A 227 -8.37 -20.90 -10.28
N THR A 228 -8.06 -19.68 -10.66
CA THR A 228 -8.98 -18.79 -11.38
C THR A 228 -8.66 -18.71 -12.86
N HIS A 229 -7.40 -18.89 -13.24
CA HIS A 229 -6.96 -18.77 -14.63
C HIS A 229 -5.72 -19.64 -14.88
N SER A 230 -5.78 -20.48 -15.91
CA SER A 230 -4.63 -21.31 -16.30
C SER A 230 -3.50 -20.44 -16.90
N GLY A 231 -2.25 -20.76 -16.58
CA GLY A 231 -1.09 -20.02 -17.07
C GLY A 231 -0.77 -18.73 -16.33
N THR A 232 -1.39 -18.48 -15.17
CA THR A 232 -1.05 -17.35 -14.30
C THR A 232 0.26 -17.61 -13.55
N PRO A 233 1.00 -16.54 -13.22
CA PRO A 233 2.25 -16.67 -12.47
C PRO A 233 2.00 -17.16 -11.04
N LEU A 234 3.04 -17.70 -10.43
CA LEU A 234 3.08 -17.98 -8.98
C LEU A 234 3.24 -16.67 -8.20
N ALA A 235 2.70 -16.61 -6.98
CA ALA A 235 2.78 -15.43 -6.12
C ALA A 235 4.22 -14.94 -5.93
N ARG A 236 5.14 -15.84 -5.62
CA ARG A 236 6.57 -15.53 -5.45
C ARG A 236 7.22 -14.98 -6.71
N SER A 237 6.83 -15.49 -7.88
CA SER A 237 7.38 -15.03 -9.16
C SER A 237 6.99 -13.60 -9.53
N ILE A 238 5.98 -13.05 -8.86
CA ILE A 238 5.52 -11.66 -9.01
C ILE A 238 5.72 -10.81 -7.76
N GLY A 239 6.57 -11.27 -6.84
CA GLY A 239 7.05 -10.47 -5.72
C GLY A 239 6.21 -10.53 -4.43
N HIS A 240 5.51 -11.63 -4.20
CA HIS A 240 4.67 -11.80 -3.01
C HIS A 240 4.95 -13.13 -2.30
N VAL A 241 5.37 -13.06 -1.03
CA VAL A 241 5.41 -14.23 -0.15
C VAL A 241 3.97 -14.57 0.27
N PRO A 242 3.49 -15.83 0.06
CA PRO A 242 2.16 -16.22 0.49
C PRO A 242 1.96 -16.14 2.00
N ILE A 243 0.70 -15.97 2.44
CA ILE A 243 0.35 -15.95 3.87
C ILE A 243 0.63 -17.32 4.51
N SER A 244 0.22 -18.41 3.85
CA SER A 244 0.23 -19.78 4.38
C SER A 244 1.39 -20.64 3.86
N GLY A 245 1.57 -21.80 4.48
CA GLY A 245 2.62 -22.77 4.15
C GLY A 245 3.81 -22.68 5.11
N ASP A 246 4.69 -23.69 5.08
CA ASP A 246 5.85 -23.77 5.97
C ASP A 246 6.89 -22.67 5.69
N ASP A 247 6.86 -22.10 4.50
CA ASP A 247 7.66 -20.99 4.03
C ASP A 247 6.81 -19.73 3.76
N GLY A 248 5.57 -19.69 4.25
CA GLY A 248 4.69 -18.53 4.19
C GLY A 248 4.99 -17.49 5.25
N THR A 249 4.43 -16.30 5.10
CA THR A 249 4.69 -15.14 5.98
C THR A 249 4.42 -15.46 7.45
N ILE A 250 3.34 -16.18 7.77
CA ILE A 250 3.03 -16.54 9.16
C ILE A 250 4.12 -17.44 9.77
N ALA A 251 4.60 -18.43 9.03
CA ALA A 251 5.64 -19.34 9.49
C ALA A 251 6.99 -18.63 9.61
N LEU A 252 7.38 -17.84 8.59
CA LEU A 252 8.65 -17.12 8.56
C LEU A 252 8.76 -16.04 9.64
N LEU A 253 7.63 -15.46 10.05
CA LEU A 253 7.57 -14.44 11.08
C LEU A 253 7.06 -14.98 12.43
N ALA A 254 7.08 -16.31 12.61
CA ALA A 254 6.73 -16.90 13.91
C ALA A 254 7.68 -16.41 15.02
N GLY A 255 7.12 -16.08 16.17
CA GLY A 255 7.87 -15.69 17.36
C GLY A 255 8.39 -14.25 17.38
N ILE A 256 8.08 -13.39 16.40
CA ILE A 256 8.39 -11.95 16.51
C ILE A 256 7.53 -11.29 17.59
N GLY A 257 8.12 -10.35 18.35
CA GLY A 257 7.51 -9.70 19.51
C GLY A 257 6.50 -8.58 19.18
N VAL A 258 6.15 -8.38 17.93
CA VAL A 258 5.27 -7.30 17.45
C VAL A 258 3.87 -7.39 18.03
N ARG A 259 3.36 -6.28 18.56
CA ARG A 259 2.05 -6.22 19.20
C ARG A 259 0.88 -6.33 18.22
N GLN A 260 0.98 -5.69 17.04
CA GLN A 260 -0.05 -5.74 16.01
C GLN A 260 0.56 -6.15 14.67
N ARG A 261 0.03 -7.24 14.11
CA ARG A 261 0.46 -7.84 12.83
C ARG A 261 -0.73 -7.88 11.90
N ILE A 262 -0.64 -7.17 10.76
CA ILE A 262 -1.80 -6.90 9.91
C ILE A 262 -1.42 -7.18 8.46
N PHE A 263 -2.19 -8.03 7.80
CA PHE A 263 -2.08 -8.24 6.36
C PHE A 263 -2.84 -7.16 5.59
N VAL A 264 -2.20 -6.59 4.58
CA VAL A 264 -2.77 -5.60 3.64
C VAL A 264 -2.53 -6.06 2.21
N HIS A 265 -3.02 -5.31 1.22
CA HIS A 265 -2.85 -5.63 -0.21
C HIS A 265 -3.45 -6.98 -0.60
N ILE A 266 -4.69 -7.26 -0.14
CA ILE A 266 -5.33 -8.56 -0.32
C ILE A 266 -5.90 -8.72 -1.74
N ASN A 267 -5.50 -9.77 -2.44
CA ASN A 267 -6.04 -10.06 -3.77
C ASN A 267 -7.50 -10.56 -3.70
N ASN A 268 -8.27 -10.27 -4.74
CA ASN A 268 -9.69 -10.65 -4.81
C ASN A 268 -9.97 -12.16 -4.77
N THR A 269 -8.96 -12.99 -5.01
CA THR A 269 -9.07 -14.47 -4.95
C THR A 269 -8.65 -15.05 -3.60
N ASN A 270 -8.09 -14.22 -2.72
CA ASN A 270 -7.56 -14.68 -1.44
C ASN A 270 -8.70 -15.09 -0.49
N PRO A 271 -8.76 -16.35 -0.04
CA PRO A 271 -9.86 -16.87 0.78
C PRO A 271 -10.01 -16.18 2.14
N VAL A 272 -9.00 -15.48 2.63
CA VAL A 272 -9.09 -14.70 3.88
C VAL A 272 -10.12 -13.55 3.83
N LEU A 273 -10.64 -13.22 2.65
CA LEU A 273 -11.69 -12.23 2.47
C LEU A 273 -13.06 -12.68 3.01
N ASP A 274 -13.32 -13.98 3.08
CA ASP A 274 -14.48 -14.53 3.80
C ASP A 274 -14.13 -14.74 5.28
N THR A 275 -14.60 -13.83 6.14
CA THR A 275 -14.33 -13.87 7.59
C THR A 275 -14.89 -15.12 8.31
N ARG A 276 -15.74 -15.92 7.64
CA ARG A 276 -16.31 -17.17 8.14
C ARG A 276 -15.46 -18.37 7.75
N GLY A 277 -14.50 -18.17 6.83
CA GLY A 277 -13.66 -19.24 6.26
C GLY A 277 -12.58 -19.74 7.22
N PRO A 278 -12.11 -20.97 7.01
CA PRO A 278 -11.05 -21.55 7.81
C PRO A 278 -9.72 -20.77 7.66
N GLU A 279 -9.46 -20.16 6.51
CA GLU A 279 -8.25 -19.39 6.25
C GLU A 279 -8.21 -18.11 7.10
N TYR A 280 -9.34 -17.40 7.20
CA TYR A 280 -9.46 -16.23 8.09
C TYR A 280 -9.23 -16.64 9.55
N LYS A 281 -9.84 -17.77 9.97
CA LYS A 281 -9.64 -18.30 11.32
C LYS A 281 -8.18 -18.67 11.57
N TYR A 282 -7.50 -19.30 10.62
CA TYR A 282 -6.09 -19.64 10.73
C TYR A 282 -5.22 -18.40 10.95
N VAL A 283 -5.45 -17.33 10.20
CA VAL A 283 -4.74 -16.04 10.36
C VAL A 283 -4.98 -15.48 11.77
N SER A 284 -6.23 -15.49 12.22
CA SER A 284 -6.61 -14.99 13.55
C SER A 284 -5.99 -15.82 14.68
N ASP A 285 -6.03 -17.15 14.58
CA ASP A 285 -5.44 -18.06 15.57
C ASP A 285 -3.91 -17.90 15.67
N ALA A 286 -3.25 -17.51 14.57
CA ALA A 286 -1.84 -17.18 14.54
C ALA A 286 -1.51 -15.77 15.11
N GLY A 287 -2.50 -15.04 15.59
CA GLY A 287 -2.36 -13.70 16.16
C GLY A 287 -2.15 -12.60 15.11
N TRP A 288 -2.58 -12.84 13.87
CA TRP A 288 -2.58 -11.85 12.79
C TRP A 288 -3.98 -11.30 12.53
N GLN A 289 -4.05 -10.13 11.94
CA GLN A 289 -5.29 -9.47 11.52
C GLN A 289 -5.31 -9.33 10.00
N ILE A 290 -6.50 -9.32 9.40
CA ILE A 290 -6.71 -8.88 8.03
C ILE A 290 -7.13 -7.42 8.09
N GLY A 291 -6.29 -6.53 7.55
CA GLY A 291 -6.59 -5.11 7.44
C GLY A 291 -7.89 -4.88 6.67
N HIS A 292 -8.60 -3.82 6.98
CA HIS A 292 -9.84 -3.41 6.31
C HIS A 292 -9.80 -1.91 6.03
N ASP A 293 -10.58 -1.47 5.05
CA ASP A 293 -10.72 -0.05 4.75
C ASP A 293 -11.25 0.69 5.98
N GLY A 294 -10.61 1.77 6.36
CA GLY A 294 -10.90 2.51 7.58
C GLY A 294 -10.20 1.99 8.85
N TRP A 295 -9.38 0.92 8.77
CA TRP A 295 -8.53 0.55 9.91
C TRP A 295 -7.59 1.71 10.27
N GLN A 296 -7.41 1.96 11.56
CA GLN A 296 -6.57 3.07 12.01
C GLN A 296 -5.79 2.72 13.29
N LEU A 297 -4.61 3.29 13.39
CA LEU A 297 -3.80 3.38 14.59
C LEU A 297 -3.95 4.80 15.14
N ASN A 298 -4.35 4.91 16.39
CA ASN A 298 -4.48 6.17 17.14
C ASN A 298 -3.35 6.32 18.14
#